data_b33ae3c7278ad4914c45c7773727fd14
#
_entry.id   b33ae3c7278ad4914c45c7773727fd14
#
_cell.length_a   1.000
_cell.length_b   1.000
_cell.length_c   1.000
_cell.angle_alpha   90.00
_cell.angle_beta   90.00
_cell.angle_gamma   90.00
#
_symmetry.space_group_name_H-M   'P 1'
#
loop_
_entity.id
_entity.type
_entity.pdbx_description
1 polymer ?
#
loop_
_entity_poly.entity_id
_entity_poly.type
_entity_poly.pdbx_seq_one_letter_code
_entity_poly.pdbx_strand_id
1 'polypeptide(L)'
;MRLWTLVRGPATACLALFPVSVGHAENPADFYKGKNVDLYIGYSAGGGYDLYARSLARHMGRLIAGNPAIVPKNMPGAGSLVLANWLYNVAPKDGTAFGTIGRGTAFDPLLGSTKAQFDASKFNWIGSMNDED
;
A
#
# COMPACT_ATOMS: atom_id res chain seq x y z
N MET A 1 -41.10 -66.05 14.81
CA MET A 1 -40.83 -64.86 15.64
C MET A 1 -39.31 -64.76 15.81
N ARG A 2 -38.68 -63.83 15.10
CA ARG A 2 -37.23 -63.56 15.20
C ARG A 2 -37.07 -62.11 15.66
N LEU A 3 -36.57 -61.93 16.88
CA LEU A 3 -36.22 -60.64 17.45
C LEU A 3 -34.91 -60.15 16.81
N TRP A 4 -34.94 -58.97 16.23
CA TRP A 4 -33.73 -58.22 15.81
C TRP A 4 -33.30 -57.28 16.93
N THR A 5 -32.16 -57.56 17.51
CA THR A 5 -31.47 -56.68 18.46
C THR A 5 -30.65 -55.66 17.69
N LEU A 6 -31.06 -54.39 17.74
CA LEU A 6 -30.31 -53.26 17.23
C LEU A 6 -29.14 -52.92 18.20
N VAL A 7 -27.92 -53.21 17.78
CA VAL A 7 -26.70 -52.73 18.45
C VAL A 7 -26.44 -51.27 18.08
N ARG A 8 -26.67 -50.37 19.01
CA ARG A 8 -26.27 -48.94 18.91
C ARG A 8 -24.83 -48.85 19.37
N GLY A 9 -23.89 -48.64 18.41
CA GLY A 9 -22.50 -48.29 18.71
C GLY A 9 -22.37 -46.77 19.06
N PRO A 10 -21.48 -46.39 20.00
CA PRO A 10 -21.27 -44.98 20.29
C PRO A 10 -20.51 -44.30 19.14
N ALA A 11 -21.10 -43.24 18.56
CA ALA A 11 -20.43 -42.36 17.60
C ALA A 11 -19.40 -41.49 18.37
N THR A 12 -18.13 -41.87 18.28
CA THR A 12 -17.03 -41.06 18.79
C THR A 12 -16.81 -39.86 17.87
N ALA A 13 -17.28 -38.70 18.26
CA ALA A 13 -17.02 -37.43 17.56
C ALA A 13 -15.55 -37.04 17.80
N CYS A 14 -14.68 -37.25 16.80
CA CYS A 14 -13.33 -36.68 16.79
C CYS A 14 -13.40 -35.17 16.56
N LEU A 15 -13.24 -34.42 17.66
CA LEU A 15 -13.06 -32.96 17.60
C LEU A 15 -11.65 -32.68 17.07
N ALA A 16 -11.54 -32.35 15.76
CA ALA A 16 -10.27 -31.95 15.16
C ALA A 16 -9.92 -30.54 15.63
N LEU A 17 -8.97 -30.44 16.58
CA LEU A 17 -8.33 -29.18 16.99
C LEU A 17 -7.43 -28.70 15.85
N PHE A 18 -7.92 -27.77 15.03
CA PHE A 18 -7.07 -27.05 14.08
C PHE A 18 -6.19 -26.07 14.86
N PRO A 19 -4.85 -26.11 14.71
CA PRO A 19 -3.99 -25.11 15.30
C PRO A 19 -4.30 -23.75 14.65
N VAL A 20 -4.79 -22.79 15.43
CA VAL A 20 -4.90 -21.39 15.01
C VAL A 20 -3.47 -20.85 14.98
N SER A 21 -2.88 -20.74 13.78
CA SER A 21 -1.62 -20.02 13.60
C SER A 21 -1.88 -18.55 13.91
N VAL A 22 -1.42 -18.09 15.07
CA VAL A 22 -1.37 -16.67 15.40
C VAL A 22 -0.30 -16.06 14.50
N GLY A 23 -0.74 -15.41 13.40
CA GLY A 23 0.15 -14.64 12.55
C GLY A 23 0.78 -13.52 13.39
N HIS A 24 2.08 -13.61 13.67
CA HIS A 24 2.81 -12.50 14.23
C HIS A 24 2.93 -11.44 13.14
N ALA A 25 2.33 -10.27 13.35
CA ALA A 25 2.61 -9.10 12.51
C ALA A 25 4.11 -8.77 12.68
N GLU A 26 4.84 -8.74 11.56
CA GLU A 26 6.26 -8.36 11.57
C GLU A 26 6.38 -6.94 12.15
N ASN A 27 7.35 -6.75 13.05
CA ASN A 27 7.60 -5.43 13.63
C ASN A 27 8.05 -4.47 12.51
N PRO A 28 7.40 -3.31 12.31
CA PRO A 28 7.78 -2.35 11.28
C PRO A 28 9.27 -1.99 11.29
N ALA A 29 9.92 -1.93 12.47
CA ALA A 29 11.34 -1.66 12.59
C ALA A 29 12.20 -2.76 11.94
N ASP A 30 11.81 -4.02 12.08
CA ASP A 30 12.54 -5.14 11.49
C ASP A 30 12.26 -5.21 9.98
N PHE A 31 11.02 -4.92 9.58
CA PHE A 31 10.65 -4.88 8.17
C PHE A 31 11.45 -3.83 7.39
N TYR A 32 11.57 -2.61 7.91
CA TYR A 32 12.23 -1.51 7.19
C TYR A 32 13.75 -1.44 7.39
N LYS A 33 14.32 -2.16 8.34
CA LYS A 33 15.75 -2.12 8.63
C LYS A 33 16.61 -2.50 7.42
N GLY A 34 17.46 -1.57 6.99
CA GLY A 34 18.35 -1.75 5.84
C GLY A 34 17.65 -1.76 4.47
N LYS A 35 16.34 -1.46 4.41
CA LYS A 35 15.61 -1.36 3.14
C LYS A 35 15.64 0.05 2.57
N ASN A 36 15.44 0.13 1.26
CA ASN A 36 15.09 1.35 0.56
C ASN A 36 13.58 1.39 0.39
N VAL A 37 13.01 2.60 0.55
CA VAL A 37 11.63 2.90 0.20
C VAL A 37 11.62 3.89 -0.96
N ASP A 38 11.02 3.51 -2.07
CA ASP A 38 10.98 4.31 -3.28
C ASP A 38 9.90 5.38 -3.19
N LEU A 39 10.30 6.65 -3.34
CA LEU A 39 9.38 7.78 -3.48
C LEU A 39 9.26 8.16 -4.95
N TYR A 40 8.14 7.82 -5.57
CA TYR A 40 7.89 8.20 -6.95
C TYR A 40 7.28 9.61 -7.03
N ILE A 41 7.78 10.41 -8.00
CA ILE A 41 7.42 11.81 -8.18
C ILE A 41 6.76 11.95 -9.55
N GLY A 42 5.48 12.33 -9.61
CA GLY A 42 4.68 12.41 -10.85
C GLY A 42 5.05 13.56 -11.79
N TYR A 43 6.15 14.26 -11.51
CA TYR A 43 6.62 15.42 -12.25
C TYR A 43 8.10 15.31 -12.59
N SER A 44 8.55 16.13 -13.54
CA SER A 44 9.97 16.22 -13.95
C SER A 44 10.83 16.76 -12.82
N ALA A 45 12.11 16.39 -12.83
CA ALA A 45 13.10 16.87 -11.88
C ALA A 45 13.24 18.40 -11.93
N GLY A 46 13.43 19.03 -10.77
CA GLY A 46 13.68 20.46 -10.64
C GLY A 46 12.43 21.34 -10.51
N GLY A 47 11.23 20.79 -10.67
CA GLY A 47 9.98 21.52 -10.44
C GLY A 47 9.57 21.55 -8.96
N GLY A 48 8.55 22.34 -8.62
CA GLY A 48 8.08 22.50 -7.23
C GLY A 48 7.74 21.18 -6.56
N TYR A 49 6.98 20.31 -7.22
CA TYR A 49 6.65 18.97 -6.69
C TYR A 49 7.90 18.11 -6.43
N ASP A 50 8.91 18.21 -7.31
CA ASP A 50 10.17 17.48 -7.13
C ASP A 50 10.97 18.00 -5.94
N LEU A 51 11.01 19.32 -5.74
CA LEU A 51 11.69 19.95 -4.60
C LEU A 51 11.05 19.56 -3.27
N TYR A 52 9.71 19.62 -3.18
CA TYR A 52 8.98 19.18 -1.98
C TYR A 52 9.20 17.69 -1.69
N ALA A 53 9.07 16.84 -2.71
CA ALA A 53 9.27 15.41 -2.56
C ALA A 53 10.69 15.05 -2.12
N ARG A 54 11.73 15.70 -2.67
CA ARG A 54 13.12 15.49 -2.25
C ARG A 54 13.40 16.04 -0.86
N SER A 55 12.74 17.13 -0.46
CA SER A 55 12.79 17.61 0.92
C SER A 55 12.20 16.59 1.88
N LEU A 56 11.02 16.04 1.55
CA LEU A 56 10.41 14.96 2.32
C LEU A 56 11.34 13.74 2.42
N ALA A 57 11.91 13.29 1.29
CA ALA A 57 12.80 12.14 1.25
C ALA A 57 14.01 12.28 2.20
N ARG A 58 14.58 13.48 2.31
CA ARG A 58 15.73 13.75 3.20
C ARG A 58 15.40 13.60 4.68
N HIS A 59 14.14 13.77 5.06
CA HIS A 59 13.76 13.85 6.47
C HIS A 59 12.88 12.70 6.94
N MET A 60 12.08 12.10 6.04
CA MET A 60 11.06 11.11 6.39
C MET A 60 11.65 9.80 6.92
N GLY A 61 12.74 9.30 6.31
CA GLY A 61 13.31 7.99 6.66
C GLY A 61 13.67 7.86 8.14
N ARG A 62 14.20 8.92 8.76
CA ARG A 62 14.54 8.93 10.20
C ARG A 62 13.33 8.89 11.14
N LEU A 63 12.13 9.13 10.61
CA LEU A 63 10.87 9.11 11.37
C LEU A 63 10.13 7.79 11.23
N ILE A 64 10.61 6.91 10.34
CA ILE A 64 10.06 5.57 10.13
C ILE A 64 10.86 4.57 10.96
N ALA A 65 10.18 3.70 11.70
CA ALA A 65 10.83 2.63 12.45
C ALA A 65 11.70 1.77 11.51
N GLY A 66 12.94 1.49 11.89
CA GLY A 66 13.93 0.82 11.04
C GLY A 66 14.79 1.75 10.18
N ASN A 67 14.49 3.05 10.14
CA ASN A 67 15.25 4.10 9.44
C ASN A 67 15.58 3.77 7.98
N PRO A 68 14.59 3.45 7.12
CA PRO A 68 14.84 3.14 5.72
C PRO A 68 15.36 4.36 4.96
N ALA A 69 16.17 4.12 3.93
CA ALA A 69 16.54 5.18 3.00
C ALA A 69 15.35 5.46 2.05
N ILE A 70 14.93 6.73 1.95
CA ILE A 70 13.91 7.14 0.99
C ILE A 70 14.60 7.55 -0.31
N VAL A 71 14.28 6.85 -1.40
CA VAL A 71 14.92 7.02 -2.72
C VAL A 71 13.97 7.71 -3.68
N PRO A 72 14.18 9.01 -4.02
CA PRO A 72 13.30 9.73 -4.95
C PRO A 72 13.54 9.32 -6.40
N LYS A 73 12.45 9.01 -7.14
CA LYS A 73 12.43 8.61 -8.54
C LYS A 73 11.38 9.39 -9.32
N ASN A 74 11.73 10.06 -10.40
CA ASN A 74 10.76 10.79 -11.21
C ASN A 74 10.05 9.85 -12.19
N MET A 75 8.72 9.96 -12.27
CA MET A 75 7.85 9.29 -13.24
C MET A 75 6.84 10.32 -13.77
N PRO A 76 7.27 11.28 -14.61
CA PRO A 76 6.41 12.32 -15.11
C PRO A 76 5.44 11.79 -16.18
N GLY A 77 4.34 12.51 -16.39
CA GLY A 77 3.42 12.27 -17.49
C GLY A 77 1.98 12.64 -17.17
N ALA A 78 1.33 13.33 -18.10
CA ALA A 78 -0.09 13.71 -18.04
C ALA A 78 -0.51 14.30 -16.68
N GLY A 79 0.23 15.28 -16.16
CA GLY A 79 -0.10 15.89 -14.86
C GLY A 79 -0.04 14.93 -13.67
N SER A 80 0.89 13.97 -13.69
CA SER A 80 1.05 12.84 -12.75
C SER A 80 0.05 11.68 -12.88
N LEU A 81 -0.83 11.71 -13.88
CA LEU A 81 -1.80 10.62 -14.13
C LEU A 81 -1.08 9.28 -14.42
N VAL A 82 0.06 9.31 -15.12
CA VAL A 82 0.89 8.12 -15.37
C VAL A 82 1.32 7.48 -14.06
N LEU A 83 1.83 8.27 -13.13
CA LEU A 83 2.21 7.78 -11.81
C LEU A 83 1.03 7.26 -11.01
N ALA A 84 -0.12 7.95 -11.00
CA ALA A 84 -1.31 7.51 -10.29
C ALA A 84 -1.79 6.14 -10.79
N ASN A 85 -1.87 5.95 -12.11
CA ASN A 85 -2.22 4.65 -12.70
C ASN A 85 -1.20 3.56 -12.31
N TRP A 86 0.09 3.86 -12.35
CA TRP A 86 1.14 2.91 -11.99
C TRP A 86 1.09 2.54 -10.51
N LEU A 87 0.94 3.53 -9.62
CA LEU A 87 0.80 3.29 -8.18
C LEU A 87 -0.38 2.38 -7.87
N TYR A 88 -1.51 2.58 -8.57
CA TYR A 88 -2.72 1.79 -8.33
C TYR A 88 -2.60 0.36 -8.84
N ASN A 89 -2.08 0.16 -10.06
CA ASN A 89 -2.17 -1.12 -10.76
C ASN A 89 -0.90 -1.96 -10.68
N VAL A 90 0.29 -1.36 -10.48
CA VAL A 90 1.58 -2.01 -10.73
C VAL A 90 2.52 -1.96 -9.52
N ALA A 91 2.56 -0.83 -8.78
CA ALA A 91 3.49 -0.63 -7.68
C ALA A 91 3.40 -1.73 -6.61
N PRO A 92 4.51 -2.07 -5.94
CA PRO A 92 4.50 -2.93 -4.77
C PRO A 92 3.50 -2.43 -3.73
N LYS A 93 2.77 -3.36 -3.09
CA LYS A 93 1.75 -3.03 -2.06
C LYS A 93 2.23 -3.37 -0.64
N ASP A 94 3.52 -3.57 -0.48
CA ASP A 94 4.17 -4.00 0.76
C ASP A 94 4.71 -2.84 1.62
N GLY A 95 4.45 -1.59 1.22
CA GLY A 95 4.95 -0.41 1.93
C GLY A 95 6.34 0.05 1.50
N THR A 96 6.97 -0.58 0.49
CA THR A 96 8.29 -0.18 -0.02
C THR A 96 8.23 0.85 -1.15
N ALA A 97 7.02 1.26 -1.57
CA ALA A 97 6.81 2.27 -2.60
C ALA A 97 5.65 3.20 -2.23
N PHE A 98 5.84 4.49 -2.45
CA PHE A 98 4.79 5.51 -2.36
C PHE A 98 5.05 6.62 -3.39
N GLY A 99 4.12 7.55 -3.56
CA GLY A 99 4.28 8.57 -4.57
C GLY A 99 3.68 9.91 -4.23
N THR A 100 4.18 10.95 -4.89
CA THR A 100 3.59 12.29 -4.88
C THR A 100 2.94 12.58 -6.23
N ILE A 101 1.63 12.79 -6.22
CA ILE A 101 0.83 13.12 -7.40
C ILE A 101 0.31 14.55 -7.31
N GLY A 102 -0.18 15.08 -8.42
CA GLY A 102 -0.78 16.41 -8.49
C GLY A 102 -2.07 16.49 -7.68
N ARG A 103 -2.35 17.65 -7.12
CA ARG A 103 -3.55 17.92 -6.29
C ARG A 103 -4.86 17.53 -6.97
N GLY A 104 -4.98 17.84 -8.26
CA GLY A 104 -6.18 17.55 -9.05
C GLY A 104 -6.31 16.10 -9.51
N THR A 105 -5.22 15.34 -9.51
CA THR A 105 -5.19 13.99 -10.10
C THR A 105 -6.17 13.03 -9.44
N ALA A 106 -6.41 13.18 -8.13
CA ALA A 106 -7.39 12.35 -7.41
C ALA A 106 -8.83 12.52 -7.93
N PHE A 107 -9.14 13.66 -8.54
CA PHE A 107 -10.47 13.98 -9.08
C PHE A 107 -10.64 13.58 -10.55
N ASP A 108 -9.56 13.22 -11.28
CA ASP A 108 -9.62 12.87 -12.70
C ASP A 108 -10.68 11.80 -13.02
N PRO A 109 -10.85 10.71 -12.25
CA PRO A 109 -11.90 9.73 -12.49
C PRO A 109 -13.31 10.33 -12.35
N LEU A 110 -13.52 11.22 -11.38
CA LEU A 110 -14.80 11.87 -11.12
C LEU A 110 -15.16 12.92 -12.19
N LEU A 111 -14.14 13.51 -12.82
CA LEU A 111 -14.30 14.47 -13.89
C LEU A 111 -14.44 13.80 -15.27
N GLY A 112 -14.59 12.47 -15.31
CA GLY A 112 -14.84 11.72 -16.53
C GLY A 112 -13.60 11.43 -17.37
N SER A 113 -12.40 11.53 -16.81
CA SER A 113 -11.16 11.17 -17.49
C SER A 113 -11.12 9.67 -17.80
N THR A 114 -11.25 9.32 -19.08
CA THR A 114 -11.15 7.92 -19.55
C THR A 114 -9.73 7.35 -19.44
N LYS A 115 -8.74 8.18 -19.18
CA LYS A 115 -7.34 7.80 -19.01
C LYS A 115 -6.99 7.49 -17.56
N ALA A 116 -7.84 7.85 -16.60
CA ALA A 116 -7.68 7.50 -15.21
C ALA A 116 -8.10 6.05 -14.98
N GLN A 117 -7.14 5.20 -14.65
CA GLN A 117 -7.32 3.75 -14.44
C GLN A 117 -7.11 3.40 -12.97
N PHE A 118 -7.65 4.21 -12.07
CA PHE A 118 -7.56 4.01 -10.62
C PHE A 118 -8.83 4.49 -9.94
N ASP A 119 -9.04 4.01 -8.74
CA ASP A 119 -10.07 4.47 -7.81
C ASP A 119 -9.37 5.22 -6.67
N ALA A 120 -9.55 6.54 -6.62
CA ALA A 120 -8.88 7.39 -5.63
C ALA A 120 -9.28 7.05 -4.18
N SER A 121 -10.47 6.48 -3.96
CA SER A 121 -10.93 6.06 -2.64
C SER A 121 -10.18 4.83 -2.08
N LYS A 122 -9.46 4.11 -2.94
CA LYS A 122 -8.69 2.91 -2.57
C LYS A 122 -7.20 3.16 -2.40
N PHE A 123 -6.74 4.41 -2.55
CA PHE A 123 -5.39 4.76 -2.16
C PHE A 123 -5.26 4.88 -0.64
N ASN A 124 -4.12 4.48 -0.11
CA ASN A 124 -3.72 4.78 1.25
C ASN A 124 -3.10 6.19 1.26
N TRP A 125 -3.93 7.22 1.45
CA TRP A 125 -3.48 8.60 1.52
C TRP A 125 -2.69 8.84 2.81
N ILE A 126 -1.45 9.32 2.68
CA ILE A 126 -0.56 9.59 3.82
C ILE A 126 -0.74 11.03 4.31
N GLY A 127 -0.92 11.98 3.40
CA GLY A 127 -1.09 13.39 3.73
C GLY A 127 -0.78 14.34 2.58
N SER A 128 -0.78 15.62 2.87
CA SER A 128 -0.37 16.70 1.97
C SER A 128 0.90 17.38 2.47
N MET A 129 1.78 17.78 1.54
CA MET A 129 3.02 18.49 1.88
C MET A 129 2.84 20.00 1.96
N ASN A 130 1.72 20.53 1.52
CA ASN A 130 1.35 21.93 1.71
C ASN A 130 -0.15 22.04 1.96
N ASP A 131 -0.52 23.11 2.63
CA ASP A 131 -1.88 23.58 2.82
C ASP A 131 -2.02 24.89 2.04
N GLU A 132 -2.99 24.95 1.13
CA GLU A 132 -3.28 26.13 0.33
C GLU A 132 -4.75 26.46 0.53
N ASP A 133 -5.02 27.61 1.12
CA ASP A 133 -6.35 28.21 1.25
C ASP A 133 -6.88 28.72 -0.10
#